data_afad2f2fb6107b40d3d7da70948e679a
#
_entry.id   afad2f2fb6107b40d3d7da70948e679a
#
_cell.length_a   1.000
_cell.length_b   1.000
_cell.length_c   1.000
_cell.angle_alpha   90.00
_cell.angle_beta   90.00
_cell.angle_gamma   90.00
#
_symmetry.space_group_name_H-M   'P 1'
#
loop_
_entity.id
_entity.type
_entity.pdbx_description
1 polymer ?
#
loop_
_entity_poly.entity_id
_entity_poly.type
_entity_poly.pdbx_seq_one_letter_code
_entity_poly.pdbx_strand_id
1 'polypeptide(L)'
;MLREQENRDVYMHLIRDAQGVMVGRVNLSVLGKDRKTAELGYRIGENVTNLGYASEAVNLVLEKAFTTYGFNRIIAGTATDNLASQRVLLKNGFTFSRVIENDLQIHNEWVHTAVFEITRS
;
A
#
# COMPACT_ATOMS: atom_id res chain seq x y z
N MET A 1 -14.06 -3.23 19.75
CA MET A 1 -13.44 -3.02 19.70
C MET A 1 -12.77 -2.15 19.50
N LEU A 2 -13.08 -1.96 19.55
CA LEU A 2 -12.46 -1.44 19.34
C LEU A 2 -11.19 -1.35 18.94
N ARG A 3 -11.23 -1.92 18.17
CA ARG A 3 -9.98 -2.36 17.69
C ARG A 3 -9.24 -1.31 16.91
N GLU A 4 -9.91 -0.51 16.09
CA GLU A 4 -9.29 0.63 15.43
C GLU A 4 -8.72 1.60 16.42
N GLN A 5 -9.37 1.75 17.53
CA GLN A 5 -8.88 2.65 18.53
C GLN A 5 -7.61 2.16 19.16
N GLU A 6 -7.48 0.84 19.28
CA GLU A 6 -6.28 0.26 19.83
C GLU A 6 -5.13 0.29 18.84
N ASN A 7 -5.47 0.26 17.54
CA ASN A 7 -4.49 0.23 16.46
C ASN A 7 -4.50 1.54 15.69
N ARG A 8 -4.26 2.63 16.39
CA ARG A 8 -4.20 3.92 15.72
C ARG A 8 -3.07 4.02 14.73
N ASP A 9 -2.14 3.07 14.78
CA ASP A 9 -0.99 3.08 13.88
C ASP A 9 -1.28 2.44 12.54
N VAL A 10 -2.49 1.90 12.35
CA VAL A 10 -2.87 1.28 11.09
C VAL A 10 -4.24 1.79 10.67
N TYR A 11 -4.32 2.29 9.44
CA TYR A 11 -5.58 2.66 8.81
C TYR A 11 -5.90 1.61 7.77
N MET A 12 -6.99 0.86 7.99
CA MET A 12 -7.38 -0.22 7.11
C MET A 12 -8.58 0.21 6.27
N HIS A 13 -8.52 -0.05 4.97
CA HIS A 13 -9.57 0.30 4.04
C HIS A 13 -10.02 -0.94 3.30
N LEU A 14 -11.31 -1.23 3.35
CA LEU A 14 -11.89 -2.34 2.61
C LEU A 14 -12.36 -1.84 1.25
N ILE A 15 -12.04 -2.60 0.22
CA ILE A 15 -12.38 -2.23 -1.15
C ILE A 15 -13.52 -3.13 -1.61
N ARG A 16 -14.59 -2.50 -2.11
CA ARG A 16 -15.76 -3.23 -2.59
C ARG A 16 -16.02 -2.88 -4.03
N ASP A 17 -16.56 -3.86 -4.78
CA ASP A 17 -16.96 -3.61 -6.16
C ASP A 17 -18.32 -2.93 -6.20
N ALA A 18 -18.86 -2.75 -7.41
CA ALA A 18 -20.14 -2.05 -7.61
C ALA A 18 -21.31 -2.80 -6.97
N GLN A 19 -21.19 -4.11 -6.78
CA GLN A 19 -22.21 -4.92 -6.14
C GLN A 19 -22.04 -5.01 -4.64
N GLY A 20 -21.02 -4.35 -4.07
CA GLY A 20 -20.79 -4.36 -2.65
C GLY A 20 -19.96 -5.53 -2.15
N VAL A 21 -19.44 -6.34 -3.05
CA VAL A 21 -18.62 -7.49 -2.69
C VAL A 21 -17.20 -7.02 -2.38
N MET A 22 -16.64 -7.49 -1.25
CA MET A 22 -15.28 -7.11 -0.89
C MET A 22 -14.29 -7.77 -1.83
N VAL A 23 -13.48 -6.96 -2.49
CA VAL A 23 -12.49 -7.46 -3.45
C VAL A 23 -11.06 -7.24 -2.99
N GLY A 24 -10.86 -6.55 -1.87
CA GLY A 24 -9.51 -6.36 -1.38
C GLY A 24 -9.44 -5.37 -0.24
N ARG A 25 -8.22 -5.04 0.14
CA ARG A 25 -8.00 -4.06 1.21
C ARG A 25 -6.71 -3.30 0.95
N VAL A 26 -6.66 -2.07 1.48
CA VAL A 26 -5.48 -1.20 1.42
C VAL A 26 -5.23 -0.70 2.84
N ASN A 27 -4.02 -0.87 3.31
CA ASN A 27 -3.63 -0.48 4.66
C ASN A 27 -2.56 0.60 4.62
N LEU A 28 -2.61 1.50 5.59
CA LEU A 28 -1.55 2.46 5.84
C LEU A 28 -1.06 2.24 7.26
N SER A 29 0.21 1.88 7.40
CA SER A 29 0.83 1.68 8.71
C SER A 29 1.69 2.88 9.02
N VAL A 30 1.41 3.54 10.15
CA VAL A 30 2.12 4.76 10.53
C VAL A 30 3.56 4.43 10.91
N LEU A 31 4.49 5.20 10.38
CA LEU A 31 5.91 5.05 10.68
C LEU A 31 6.39 6.32 11.37
N GLY A 32 7.27 6.13 12.38
CA GLY A 32 7.87 7.25 13.05
C GLY A 32 6.97 7.91 14.07
N LYS A 33 7.58 8.65 14.98
CA LYS A 33 6.84 9.29 16.06
C LYS A 33 6.11 10.54 15.64
N ASP A 34 6.57 11.18 14.56
CA ASP A 34 5.93 12.39 14.07
C ASP A 34 4.65 12.10 13.31
N ARG A 35 4.39 10.83 12.98
CA ARG A 35 3.18 10.37 12.29
C ARG A 35 2.96 11.05 10.95
N LYS A 36 4.06 11.40 10.26
CA LYS A 36 4.00 12.05 8.95
C LYS A 36 4.27 11.10 7.80
N THR A 37 4.75 9.89 8.12
CA THR A 37 5.09 8.88 7.12
C THR A 37 4.27 7.63 7.38
N ALA A 38 3.81 6.99 6.32
CA ALA A 38 3.10 5.72 6.44
C ALA A 38 3.57 4.76 5.37
N GLU A 39 3.42 3.48 5.66
CA GLU A 39 3.72 2.42 4.70
C GLU A 39 2.41 1.89 4.14
N LEU A 40 2.32 1.83 2.83
CA LEU A 40 1.14 1.35 2.13
C LEU A 40 1.30 -0.13 1.84
N GLY A 41 0.28 -0.92 2.20
CA GLY A 41 0.18 -2.30 1.81
C GLY A 41 -1.19 -2.54 1.21
N TYR A 42 -1.30 -3.39 0.19
CA TYR A 42 -2.59 -3.69 -0.36
C TYR A 42 -2.64 -5.11 -0.88
N ARG A 43 -3.87 -5.64 -0.90
CA ARG A 43 -4.13 -6.97 -1.42
C ARG A 43 -5.47 -6.94 -2.14
N ILE A 44 -5.46 -7.32 -3.41
CA ILE A 44 -6.67 -7.45 -4.22
C ILE A 44 -6.88 -8.92 -4.50
N GLY A 45 -8.12 -9.39 -4.40
CA GLY A 45 -8.44 -10.80 -4.56
C GLY A 45 -7.99 -11.36 -5.89
N GLU A 46 -7.66 -12.66 -5.90
CA GLU A 46 -7.12 -13.31 -7.09
C GLU A 46 -8.09 -13.29 -8.25
N ASN A 47 -9.38 -13.28 -7.96
CA ASN A 47 -10.40 -13.25 -9.00
C ASN A 47 -10.55 -11.88 -9.62
N VAL A 48 -9.89 -10.88 -9.06
CA VAL A 48 -9.95 -9.52 -9.58
C VAL A 48 -8.58 -9.23 -10.19
N THR A 49 -8.45 -9.50 -11.47
CA THR A 49 -7.17 -9.31 -12.16
C THR A 49 -7.04 -7.95 -12.81
N ASN A 50 -8.07 -7.13 -12.69
CA ASN A 50 -8.08 -5.83 -13.34
C ASN A 50 -7.19 -4.86 -12.55
N LEU A 51 -6.09 -4.46 -13.16
CA LEU A 51 -5.16 -3.49 -12.56
C LEU A 51 -5.85 -2.16 -12.27
N GLY A 52 -6.95 -1.87 -12.94
CA GLY A 52 -7.71 -0.66 -12.68
C GLY A 52 -8.28 -0.61 -11.28
N TYR A 53 -8.76 -1.73 -10.75
CA TYR A 53 -9.26 -1.77 -9.39
C TYR A 53 -8.16 -1.44 -8.38
N ALA A 54 -7.01 -2.08 -8.53
CA ALA A 54 -5.91 -1.84 -7.59
C ALA A 54 -5.43 -0.40 -7.69
N SER A 55 -5.27 0.10 -8.91
CA SER A 55 -4.79 1.47 -9.11
C SER A 55 -5.77 2.49 -8.53
N GLU A 56 -7.06 2.28 -8.77
CA GLU A 56 -8.08 3.19 -8.25
C GLU A 56 -8.15 3.16 -6.73
N ALA A 57 -8.07 1.96 -6.15
CA ALA A 57 -8.11 1.82 -4.70
C ALA A 57 -6.92 2.51 -4.05
N VAL A 58 -5.73 2.32 -4.60
CA VAL A 58 -4.53 2.99 -4.09
C VAL A 58 -4.68 4.50 -4.21
N ASN A 59 -5.19 4.97 -5.34
CA ASN A 59 -5.38 6.41 -5.55
C ASN A 59 -6.31 7.00 -4.49
N LEU A 60 -7.44 6.35 -4.21
CA LEU A 60 -8.39 6.84 -3.23
C LEU A 60 -7.79 6.91 -1.83
N VAL A 61 -7.03 5.88 -1.47
CA VAL A 61 -6.41 5.86 -0.15
C VAL A 61 -5.30 6.90 -0.04
N LEU A 62 -4.54 7.13 -1.11
CA LEU A 62 -3.52 8.17 -1.13
C LEU A 62 -4.13 9.54 -0.91
N GLU A 63 -5.27 9.82 -1.53
CA GLU A 63 -5.93 11.11 -1.33
C GLU A 63 -6.32 11.28 0.14
N LYS A 64 -6.85 10.24 0.75
CA LYS A 64 -7.16 10.29 2.17
C LYS A 64 -5.90 10.47 3.02
N ALA A 65 -4.82 9.79 2.64
CA ALA A 65 -3.58 9.85 3.39
C ALA A 65 -3.06 11.27 3.48
N PHE A 66 -3.07 11.97 2.36
CA PHE A 66 -2.49 13.32 2.31
C PHE A 66 -3.46 14.40 2.79
N THR A 67 -4.77 14.22 2.58
CA THR A 67 -5.73 15.26 2.92
C THR A 67 -6.37 15.06 4.28
N THR A 68 -6.67 13.83 4.65
CA THR A 68 -7.43 13.55 5.87
C THR A 68 -6.53 13.11 7.01
N TYR A 69 -5.58 12.20 6.73
CA TYR A 69 -4.75 11.64 7.80
C TYR A 69 -3.51 12.47 8.09
N GLY A 70 -3.15 13.39 7.20
CA GLY A 70 -2.06 14.31 7.46
C GLY A 70 -0.66 13.77 7.18
N PHE A 71 -0.55 12.68 6.44
CA PHE A 71 0.77 12.19 6.04
C PHE A 71 1.34 13.07 4.96
N ASN A 72 2.66 13.14 4.89
CA ASN A 72 3.34 13.84 3.80
C ASN A 72 4.29 12.93 3.02
N ARG A 73 4.42 11.67 3.44
CA ARG A 73 5.27 10.69 2.75
C ARG A 73 4.67 9.31 2.89
N ILE A 74 4.54 8.60 1.78
CA ILE A 74 4.03 7.23 1.78
C ILE A 74 5.07 6.34 1.12
N ILE A 75 5.40 5.22 1.76
CA ILE A 75 6.36 4.25 1.29
C ILE A 75 5.62 2.97 0.97
N ALA A 76 6.01 2.28 -0.09
CA ALA A 76 5.41 0.99 -0.44
C ALA A 76 6.49 0.04 -0.90
N GLY A 77 6.42 -1.20 -0.44
CA GLY A 77 7.35 -2.24 -0.85
C GLY A 77 6.63 -3.34 -1.62
N THR A 78 7.29 -3.89 -2.62
CA THR A 78 6.76 -5.01 -3.37
C THR A 78 7.93 -5.88 -3.83
N ALA A 79 7.66 -7.16 -4.07
CA ALA A 79 8.69 -8.06 -4.55
C ALA A 79 9.24 -7.55 -5.88
N THR A 80 10.55 -7.72 -6.09
CA THR A 80 11.19 -7.16 -7.29
C THR A 80 10.68 -7.80 -8.57
N ASP A 81 10.10 -9.00 -8.49
CA ASP A 81 9.54 -9.66 -9.66
C ASP A 81 8.03 -9.43 -9.81
N ASN A 82 7.41 -8.69 -8.92
CA ASN A 82 5.98 -8.40 -9.02
C ASN A 82 5.76 -7.14 -9.84
N LEU A 83 5.80 -7.30 -11.16
CA LEU A 83 5.71 -6.16 -12.07
C LEU A 83 4.34 -5.50 -12.05
N ALA A 84 3.28 -6.29 -11.83
CA ALA A 84 1.94 -5.72 -11.78
C ALA A 84 1.80 -4.75 -10.62
N SER A 85 2.33 -5.11 -9.45
CA SER A 85 2.28 -4.24 -8.28
C SER A 85 3.10 -2.97 -8.51
N GLN A 86 4.27 -3.11 -9.12
CA GLN A 86 5.11 -1.95 -9.41
C GLN A 86 4.42 -0.99 -10.37
N ARG A 87 3.68 -1.50 -11.35
CA ARG A 87 2.94 -0.63 -12.27
C ARG A 87 1.86 0.16 -11.56
N VAL A 88 1.17 -0.47 -10.60
CA VAL A 88 0.15 0.23 -9.83
C VAL A 88 0.77 1.39 -9.07
N LEU A 89 1.91 1.17 -8.44
CA LEU A 89 2.58 2.21 -7.68
C LEU A 89 3.05 3.34 -8.59
N LEU A 90 3.70 3.00 -9.71
CA LEU A 90 4.20 4.01 -10.64
C LEU A 90 3.05 4.82 -11.22
N LYS A 91 1.95 4.16 -11.55
CA LYS A 91 0.79 4.84 -12.12
C LYS A 91 0.19 5.84 -11.14
N ASN A 92 0.37 5.61 -9.85
CA ASN A 92 -0.15 6.51 -8.83
C ASN A 92 0.86 7.54 -8.35
N GLY A 93 1.97 7.69 -9.05
CA GLY A 93 2.91 8.76 -8.78
C GLY A 93 4.05 8.38 -7.86
N PHE A 94 4.13 7.12 -7.44
CA PHE A 94 5.29 6.68 -6.67
C PHE A 94 6.52 6.65 -7.55
N THR A 95 7.68 6.88 -6.93
CA THR A 95 8.96 6.76 -7.60
C THR A 95 9.76 5.66 -6.92
N PHE A 96 10.60 4.98 -7.70
CA PHE A 96 11.46 3.93 -7.17
C PHE A 96 12.50 4.55 -6.23
N SER A 97 12.71 3.92 -5.08
CA SER A 97 13.67 4.38 -4.10
C SER A 97 14.88 3.48 -3.99
N ARG A 98 14.67 2.20 -3.65
CA ARG A 98 15.79 1.28 -3.46
C ARG A 98 15.29 -0.16 -3.44
N VAL A 99 16.26 -1.09 -3.46
CA VAL A 99 15.97 -2.52 -3.29
C VAL A 99 16.54 -2.95 -1.95
N ILE A 100 15.76 -3.69 -1.18
CA ILE A 100 16.21 -4.37 0.02
C ILE A 100 16.43 -5.83 -0.34
N GLU A 101 17.68 -6.25 -0.40
CA GLU A 101 18.01 -7.60 -0.79
C GLU A 101 17.76 -8.56 0.36
N ASN A 102 17.28 -9.77 0.03
CA ASN A 102 17.05 -10.83 1.00
C ASN A 102 16.15 -10.36 2.13
N ASP A 103 15.09 -9.63 1.78
CA ASP A 103 14.21 -9.02 2.76
C ASP A 103 13.28 -10.04 3.42
N LEU A 104 12.76 -10.98 2.63
CA LEU A 104 11.86 -12.01 3.12
C LEU A 104 12.28 -13.37 2.61
N GLN A 105 11.98 -14.40 3.40
CA GLN A 105 12.19 -15.77 2.98
C GLN A 105 10.83 -16.43 2.79
N ILE A 106 10.56 -16.89 1.58
CA ILE A 106 9.31 -17.55 1.21
C ILE A 106 9.67 -18.89 0.58
N HIS A 107 9.14 -19.99 1.13
CA HIS A 107 9.42 -21.34 0.63
C HIS A 107 10.92 -21.60 0.48
N ASN A 108 11.68 -21.17 1.48
CA ASN A 108 13.15 -21.34 1.52
C ASN A 108 13.91 -20.55 0.47
N GLU A 109 13.24 -19.60 -0.18
CA GLU A 109 13.90 -18.72 -1.15
C GLU A 109 13.83 -17.29 -0.64
N TRP A 110 14.92 -16.56 -0.87
CA TRP A 110 14.97 -15.16 -0.46
C TRP A 110 14.29 -14.29 -1.51
N VAL A 111 13.49 -13.37 -1.05
CA VAL A 111 12.77 -12.43 -1.92
C VAL A 111 13.34 -11.04 -1.67
N HIS A 112 13.64 -10.34 -2.75
CA HIS A 112 14.11 -8.96 -2.68
C HIS A 112 12.90 -8.03 -2.78
N THR A 113 12.97 -6.91 -2.08
CA THR A 113 11.87 -5.94 -2.03
C THR A 113 12.29 -4.66 -2.73
N ALA A 114 11.50 -4.23 -3.71
CA ALA A 114 11.64 -2.92 -4.33
C ALA A 114 10.83 -1.92 -3.53
N VAL A 115 11.45 -0.84 -3.10
CA VAL A 115 10.81 0.19 -2.28
C VAL A 115 10.52 1.41 -3.14
N PHE A 116 9.30 1.88 -3.07
CA PHE A 116 8.81 3.05 -3.79
C PHE A 116 8.30 4.07 -2.78
N GLU A 117 8.31 5.33 -3.15
CA GLU A 117 7.76 6.35 -2.27
C GLU A 117 7.13 7.48 -3.05
N ILE A 118 6.22 8.19 -2.37
CA ILE A 118 5.59 9.38 -2.89
C ILE A 118 5.50 10.38 -1.74
N THR A 119 5.79 11.64 -2.04
CA THR A 119 5.73 12.70 -1.04
C THR A 119 4.85 13.84 -1.54
N ARG A 120 4.18 14.50 -0.62
CA ARG A 120 3.44 15.74 -0.86
C ARG A 120 3.65 16.66 0.32
N SER A 121 3.88 17.92 0.02
CA SER A 121 4.02 18.91 1.09
C SER A 121 2.68 19.54 1.47
#